data_68a1520b0c5a06df2a9cb8aae7b4a5f3
#
_entry.id   68a1520b0c5a06df2a9cb8aae7b4a5f3
#
_cell.length_a   1.000
_cell.length_b   1.000
_cell.length_c   1.000
_cell.angle_alpha   90.00
_cell.angle_beta   90.00
_cell.angle_gamma   90.00
#
_symmetry.space_group_name_H-M   'P 1'
#
loop_
_entity.id
_entity.type
_entity.pdbx_description
1 polymer ?
#
loop_
_entity_poly.entity_id
_entity_poly.type
_entity_poly.pdbx_seq_one_letter_code
_entity_poly.pdbx_strand_id
1 'polypeptide(L)'
;MKTAIRIAILATCMLPFANSLSAQSAPAKQHIVVDVAHGQRFYDDPATAKGNDMSPVERVKYMTGEIEKNATSLNADVRYQKGSITPKDLASCDLLFIHVPTSKFSQEEIKAIQQYLRKGGALFLAMDEDYWSTLXQTNVNDIVSPYGITYKNNSPDSTSGGYTKAGLITDKQLSIPYHGARIVVGGAPFCFSNQMKNQSFGVYXGLKEGGKIIAMGDGMVSLYMTKWAGVDNYQCAEFMXSAFAWLLK
;
A
#
# COMPACT_ATOMS: atom_id res chain seq x y z
N MET A 1 -75.19 20.98 -54.14
CA MET A 1 -74.65 20.67 -52.83
C MET A 1 -73.21 20.28 -53.04
N LYS A 2 -72.28 21.23 -52.62
CA LYS A 2 -70.85 21.00 -52.77
C LYS A 2 -70.26 20.82 -51.34
N THR A 3 -69.78 19.66 -51.03
CA THR A 3 -69.18 19.30 -49.74
C THR A 3 -67.67 19.63 -49.77
N ALA A 4 -67.25 20.56 -48.89
CA ALA A 4 -65.83 20.95 -48.78
C ALA A 4 -65.16 20.07 -47.73
N ILE A 5 -64.13 19.34 -48.13
CA ILE A 5 -63.29 18.51 -47.24
C ILE A 5 -62.16 19.43 -46.69
N ARG A 6 -62.11 19.62 -45.37
CA ARG A 6 -61.01 20.32 -44.71
C ARG A 6 -59.95 19.30 -44.32
N ILE A 7 -58.74 19.43 -44.85
CA ILE A 7 -57.56 18.65 -44.49
C ILE A 7 -56.86 19.41 -43.35
N ALA A 8 -56.77 18.76 -42.18
CA ALA A 8 -56.00 19.29 -41.06
C ALA A 8 -54.55 18.76 -41.16
N ILE A 9 -53.59 19.64 -41.30
CA ILE A 9 -52.16 19.29 -41.32
C ILE A 9 -51.67 19.35 -39.86
N LEU A 10 -51.32 18.18 -39.30
CA LEU A 10 -50.67 18.06 -38.00
C LEU A 10 -49.18 18.35 -38.18
N ALA A 11 -48.69 19.46 -37.67
CA ALA A 11 -47.26 19.77 -37.63
C ALA A 11 -46.65 19.11 -36.40
N THR A 12 -45.89 18.03 -36.62
CA THR A 12 -45.14 17.36 -35.52
C THR A 12 -43.86 18.12 -35.26
N CYS A 13 -43.81 18.83 -34.15
CA CYS A 13 -42.58 19.48 -33.67
C CYS A 13 -41.63 18.43 -33.09
N MET A 14 -40.59 18.10 -33.82
CA MET A 14 -39.46 17.29 -33.28
C MET A 14 -38.56 18.24 -32.52
N LEU A 15 -38.56 18.11 -31.17
CA LEU A 15 -37.61 18.76 -30.32
C LEU A 15 -36.28 17.97 -30.36
N PRO A 16 -35.13 18.61 -30.59
CA PRO A 16 -33.86 17.92 -30.55
C PRO A 16 -33.54 17.57 -29.10
N PHE A 17 -33.41 16.27 -28.83
CA PHE A 17 -32.84 15.77 -27.57
C PHE A 17 -31.35 16.15 -27.57
N ALA A 18 -31.00 17.23 -26.87
CA ALA A 18 -29.62 17.56 -26.59
C ALA A 18 -29.09 16.51 -25.55
N ASN A 19 -28.39 15.48 -26.02
CA ASN A 19 -27.61 14.63 -25.14
C ASN A 19 -26.47 15.46 -24.56
N SER A 20 -26.69 15.98 -23.36
CA SER A 20 -25.59 16.55 -22.58
C SER A 20 -24.71 15.37 -22.13
N LEU A 21 -23.65 15.08 -22.88
CA LEU A 21 -22.54 14.28 -22.40
C LEU A 21 -21.93 15.07 -21.22
N SER A 22 -22.29 14.68 -20.01
CA SER A 22 -21.56 15.18 -18.84
C SER A 22 -20.11 14.68 -18.96
N ALA A 23 -19.19 15.58 -19.17
CA ALA A 23 -17.78 15.28 -19.14
C ALA A 23 -17.47 14.77 -17.72
N GLN A 24 -17.28 13.48 -17.59
CA GLN A 24 -16.89 12.85 -16.32
C GLN A 24 -15.48 13.39 -16.01
N SER A 25 -15.37 14.18 -14.96
CA SER A 25 -14.06 14.69 -14.53
C SER A 25 -13.11 13.53 -14.26
N ALA A 26 -11.86 13.65 -14.67
CA ALA A 26 -10.85 12.65 -14.38
C ALA A 26 -10.79 12.41 -12.86
N PRO A 27 -10.60 11.16 -12.42
CA PRO A 27 -10.54 10.88 -10.99
C PRO A 27 -9.39 11.67 -10.34
N ALA A 28 -9.65 12.18 -9.15
CA ALA A 28 -8.66 12.95 -8.39
C ALA A 28 -7.41 12.11 -8.16
N LYS A 29 -6.25 12.75 -8.22
CA LYS A 29 -4.96 12.10 -7.99
C LYS A 29 -4.84 11.72 -6.52
N GLN A 30 -4.40 10.49 -6.26
CA GLN A 30 -4.20 9.98 -4.90
C GLN A 30 -2.77 10.24 -4.41
N HIS A 31 -2.55 10.15 -3.10
CA HIS A 31 -1.28 10.49 -2.48
C HIS A 31 -0.79 9.37 -1.58
N ILE A 32 0.39 8.82 -1.91
CA ILE A 32 1.10 7.86 -1.07
C ILE A 32 2.13 8.64 -0.25
N VAL A 33 2.07 8.52 1.07
CA VAL A 33 3.03 9.14 1.97
C VAL A 33 3.97 8.06 2.49
N VAL A 34 5.25 8.17 2.16
CA VAL A 34 6.30 7.24 2.60
C VAL A 34 6.96 7.84 3.85
N ASP A 35 6.86 7.14 4.97
CA ASP A 35 7.55 7.54 6.19
C ASP A 35 9.06 7.31 6.01
N VAL A 36 9.85 8.36 6.18
CA VAL A 36 11.32 8.28 6.18
C VAL A 36 11.91 8.89 7.46
N ALA A 37 11.08 9.12 8.48
CA ALA A 37 11.50 9.71 9.74
C ALA A 37 11.91 8.66 10.78
N HIS A 38 11.44 7.42 10.64
CA HIS A 38 11.58 6.41 11.70
C HIS A 38 12.70 5.40 11.43
N GLY A 39 13.78 5.85 10.79
CA GLY A 39 15.02 5.07 10.64
C GLY A 39 14.92 3.94 9.61
N GLN A 40 14.11 4.10 8.60
CA GLN A 40 14.00 3.12 7.52
C GLN A 40 15.34 2.96 6.79
N ARG A 41 15.68 1.72 6.44
CA ARG A 41 16.95 1.41 5.80
C ARG A 41 16.90 1.45 4.28
N PHE A 42 15.71 1.26 3.69
CA PHE A 42 15.57 1.00 2.26
C PHE A 42 14.83 2.11 1.52
N TYR A 43 14.23 3.03 2.25
CA TYR A 43 13.49 4.16 1.69
C TYR A 43 13.97 5.46 2.33
N ASP A 44 14.14 6.49 1.51
CA ASP A 44 14.46 7.84 1.94
C ASP A 44 13.99 8.77 0.83
N ASP A 45 14.02 10.07 1.07
CA ASP A 45 13.74 11.03 0.00
C ASP A 45 14.89 10.99 -1.01
N PRO A 46 14.65 10.54 -2.25
CA PRO A 46 15.73 10.42 -3.24
C PRO A 46 16.38 11.77 -3.60
N ALA A 47 15.68 12.90 -3.38
CA ALA A 47 16.23 14.22 -3.67
C ALA A 47 17.29 14.64 -2.65
N THR A 48 17.23 14.10 -1.42
CA THR A 48 18.13 14.51 -0.33
C THR A 48 18.95 13.36 0.24
N ALA A 49 18.75 12.13 -0.26
CA ALA A 49 19.54 10.97 0.20
C ALA A 49 21.02 11.20 -0.08
N LYS A 50 21.84 11.12 0.98
CA LYS A 50 23.28 11.39 0.93
C LYS A 50 24.02 10.30 1.70
N GLY A 51 25.27 10.12 1.36
CA GLY A 51 26.13 9.20 2.08
C GLY A 51 27.51 9.11 1.41
N ASN A 52 28.48 8.70 2.17
CA ASN A 52 29.83 8.43 1.65
C ASN A 52 29.89 7.09 0.90
N ASP A 53 28.99 6.17 1.25
CA ASP A 53 28.83 4.90 0.56
C ASP A 53 27.71 5.06 -0.47
N MET A 54 28.05 4.99 -1.73
CA MET A 54 27.08 5.21 -2.84
C MET A 54 26.12 4.04 -3.01
N SER A 55 26.48 2.83 -2.57
CA SER A 55 25.62 1.67 -2.74
C SER A 55 24.27 1.81 -2.02
N PRO A 56 24.22 2.20 -0.72
CA PRO A 56 22.94 2.49 -0.07
C PRO A 56 22.16 3.62 -0.73
N VAL A 57 22.84 4.69 -1.18
CA VAL A 57 22.18 5.82 -1.85
C VAL A 57 21.53 5.37 -3.17
N GLU A 58 22.27 4.58 -3.96
CA GLU A 58 21.76 4.05 -5.23
C GLU A 58 20.57 3.11 -5.00
N ARG A 59 20.63 2.28 -3.94
CA ARG A 59 19.52 1.40 -3.58
C ARG A 59 18.26 2.20 -3.23
N VAL A 60 18.41 3.23 -2.40
CA VAL A 60 17.28 4.10 -2.03
C VAL A 60 16.66 4.72 -3.28
N LYS A 61 17.48 5.27 -4.17
CA LYS A 61 17.00 5.87 -5.43
C LYS A 61 16.26 4.85 -6.30
N TYR A 62 16.79 3.63 -6.38
CA TYR A 62 16.19 2.57 -7.17
C TYR A 62 14.83 2.17 -6.57
N MET A 63 14.79 1.93 -5.24
CA MET A 63 13.57 1.50 -4.54
C MET A 63 12.48 2.58 -4.59
N THR A 64 12.84 3.84 -4.41
CA THR A 64 11.89 4.94 -4.49
C THR A 64 11.42 5.16 -5.92
N GLY A 65 12.29 4.98 -6.92
CA GLY A 65 11.89 5.02 -8.33
C GLY A 65 10.84 3.96 -8.66
N GLU A 66 10.96 2.76 -8.10
CA GLU A 66 9.99 1.69 -8.33
C GLU A 66 8.65 1.96 -7.62
N ILE A 67 8.67 2.50 -6.40
CA ILE A 67 7.42 2.87 -5.72
C ILE A 67 6.71 4.00 -6.48
N GLU A 68 7.46 4.94 -7.04
CA GLU A 68 6.91 6.04 -7.86
C GLU A 68 6.30 5.53 -9.16
N LYS A 69 6.91 4.52 -9.81
CA LYS A 69 6.33 3.87 -11.00
C LYS A 69 4.99 3.21 -10.66
N ASN A 70 4.93 2.46 -9.56
CA ASN A 70 3.68 1.84 -9.10
C ASN A 70 2.62 2.89 -8.82
N ALA A 71 2.98 3.95 -8.11
CA ALA A 71 2.06 5.05 -7.79
C ALA A 71 1.50 5.68 -9.07
N THR A 72 2.38 6.02 -10.02
CA THR A 72 1.97 6.64 -11.29
C THR A 72 0.98 5.75 -12.05
N SER A 73 1.23 4.44 -12.09
CA SER A 73 0.32 3.50 -12.78
C SER A 73 -1.07 3.43 -12.14
N LEU A 74 -1.19 3.87 -10.89
CA LEU A 74 -2.44 3.87 -10.12
C LEU A 74 -3.04 5.28 -9.96
N ASN A 75 -2.59 6.24 -10.77
CA ASN A 75 -3.00 7.66 -10.68
C ASN A 75 -2.70 8.25 -9.29
N ALA A 76 -1.51 7.93 -8.76
CA ALA A 76 -1.06 8.44 -7.45
C ALA A 76 0.30 9.12 -7.59
N ASP A 77 0.66 9.93 -6.61
CA ASP A 77 2.03 10.42 -6.45
C ASP A 77 2.59 9.99 -5.09
N VAL A 78 3.89 10.19 -4.93
CA VAL A 78 4.62 9.81 -3.71
C VAL A 78 5.15 11.06 -3.04
N ARG A 79 4.95 11.15 -1.73
CA ARG A 79 5.54 12.18 -0.86
C ARG A 79 6.31 11.51 0.27
N TYR A 80 7.34 12.18 0.75
CA TYR A 80 8.25 11.65 1.79
C TYR A 80 8.06 12.42 3.09
N GLN A 81 7.63 11.71 4.15
CA GLN A 81 7.41 12.29 5.48
C GLN A 81 8.72 12.24 6.27
N LYS A 82 9.36 13.39 6.43
CA LYS A 82 10.69 13.54 7.06
C LYS A 82 10.64 13.87 8.54
N GLY A 83 9.51 14.30 9.04
CA GLY A 83 9.29 14.63 10.45
C GLY A 83 8.18 13.82 11.06
N SER A 84 7.82 14.12 12.28
CA SER A 84 6.73 13.44 12.98
C SER A 84 5.45 13.44 12.14
N ILE A 85 4.73 12.33 12.21
CA ILE A 85 3.47 12.14 11.46
C ILE A 85 2.35 12.82 12.24
N THR A 86 1.75 13.85 11.65
CA THR A 86 0.67 14.61 12.29
C THR A 86 -0.67 14.40 11.56
N PRO A 87 -1.80 14.73 12.20
CA PRO A 87 -3.09 14.70 11.50
C PRO A 87 -3.12 15.58 10.25
N LYS A 88 -2.35 16.66 10.22
CA LYS A 88 -2.25 17.55 9.05
C LYS A 88 -1.56 16.83 7.88
N ASP A 89 -0.49 16.09 8.15
CA ASP A 89 0.23 15.32 7.12
C ASP A 89 -0.66 14.23 6.52
N LEU A 90 -1.51 13.64 7.36
CA LEU A 90 -2.41 12.55 6.95
C LEU A 90 -3.74 13.05 6.34
N ALA A 91 -4.03 14.35 6.39
CA ALA A 91 -5.29 14.90 5.89
C ALA A 91 -5.45 14.70 4.38
N SER A 92 -4.35 14.67 3.63
CA SER A 92 -4.36 14.43 2.19
C SER A 92 -3.56 13.18 1.83
N CYS A 93 -3.55 12.19 2.73
CA CYS A 93 -2.87 10.92 2.53
C CYS A 93 -3.92 9.84 2.22
N ASP A 94 -3.77 9.14 1.09
CA ASP A 94 -4.62 8.01 0.76
C ASP A 94 -3.99 6.69 1.20
N LEU A 95 -2.66 6.61 1.18
CA LEU A 95 -1.90 5.44 1.64
C LEU A 95 -0.66 5.88 2.41
N LEU A 96 -0.59 5.50 3.69
CA LEU A 96 0.63 5.66 4.50
C LEU A 96 1.47 4.38 4.36
N PHE A 97 2.72 4.55 3.91
CA PHE A 97 3.67 3.45 3.70
C PHE A 97 4.78 3.55 4.75
N ILE A 98 4.88 2.55 5.61
CA ILE A 98 5.90 2.43 6.66
C ILE A 98 6.65 1.13 6.42
N HIS A 99 8.00 1.21 6.30
CA HIS A 99 8.80 0.05 5.89
C HIS A 99 10.01 -0.13 6.82
N VAL A 100 9.97 -1.18 7.61
CA VAL A 100 11.05 -1.63 8.51
C VAL A 100 11.60 -0.45 9.33
N PRO A 101 10.75 0.21 10.13
CA PRO A 101 11.21 1.28 10.99
C PRO A 101 12.13 0.74 12.09
N THR A 102 13.10 1.55 12.54
CA THR A 102 14.05 1.18 13.59
C THR A 102 13.97 2.10 14.80
N SER A 103 12.95 2.94 14.89
CA SER A 103 12.72 3.79 16.06
C SER A 103 11.21 3.84 16.37
N LYS A 104 10.91 4.32 17.56
CA LYS A 104 9.53 4.35 18.07
C LYS A 104 8.76 5.55 17.52
N PHE A 105 7.50 5.33 17.29
CA PHE A 105 6.50 6.38 17.03
C PHE A 105 6.06 6.97 18.38
N SER A 106 5.88 8.27 18.45
CA SER A 106 5.32 8.92 19.62
C SER A 106 3.84 8.54 19.81
N GLN A 107 3.31 8.78 21.00
CA GLN A 107 1.88 8.50 21.25
C GLN A 107 0.98 9.39 20.39
N GLU A 108 1.43 10.60 20.07
CA GLU A 108 0.71 11.52 19.19
C GLU A 108 0.65 10.98 17.76
N GLU A 109 1.77 10.44 17.26
CA GLU A 109 1.82 9.82 15.93
C GLU A 109 0.92 8.57 15.86
N ILE A 110 0.99 7.71 16.87
CA ILE A 110 0.14 6.53 16.94
C ILE A 110 -1.35 6.94 16.88
N LYS A 111 -1.73 7.94 17.69
CA LYS A 111 -3.11 8.46 17.68
C LYS A 111 -3.49 9.03 16.31
N ALA A 112 -2.59 9.78 15.68
CA ALA A 112 -2.84 10.36 14.35
C ALA A 112 -3.08 9.26 13.31
N ILE A 113 -2.21 8.22 13.30
CA ILE A 113 -2.34 7.09 12.39
C ILE A 113 -3.65 6.33 12.64
N GLN A 114 -3.99 6.08 13.90
CA GLN A 114 -5.23 5.39 14.26
C GLN A 114 -6.47 6.20 13.85
N GLN A 115 -6.46 7.52 14.04
CA GLN A 115 -7.55 8.39 13.59
C GLN A 115 -7.69 8.38 12.08
N TYR A 116 -6.57 8.42 11.38
CA TYR A 116 -6.52 8.36 9.91
C TYR A 116 -7.15 7.05 9.40
N LEU A 117 -6.77 5.92 10.01
CA LEU A 117 -7.34 4.62 9.66
C LEU A 117 -8.85 4.56 9.90
N ARG A 118 -9.31 5.10 11.05
CA ARG A 118 -10.75 5.15 11.36
C ARG A 118 -11.54 6.05 10.41
N LYS A 119 -10.88 6.96 9.70
CA LYS A 119 -11.50 7.85 8.71
C LYS A 119 -11.41 7.30 7.28
N GLY A 120 -10.99 6.06 7.12
CA GLY A 120 -10.95 5.40 5.82
C GLY A 120 -9.58 5.38 5.16
N GLY A 121 -8.54 5.84 5.84
CA GLY A 121 -7.17 5.83 5.32
C GLY A 121 -6.60 4.42 5.20
N ALA A 122 -5.56 4.25 4.41
CA ALA A 122 -4.91 2.95 4.19
C ALA A 122 -3.47 2.94 4.71
N LEU A 123 -3.06 1.79 5.25
CA LEU A 123 -1.71 1.59 5.81
C LEU A 123 -1.07 0.34 5.22
N PHE A 124 0.14 0.51 4.67
CA PHE A 124 1.06 -0.60 4.39
C PHE A 124 2.17 -0.51 5.45
N LEU A 125 2.26 -1.51 6.31
CA LEU A 125 3.26 -1.55 7.38
C LEU A 125 4.06 -2.83 7.25
N ALA A 126 5.35 -2.72 6.94
CA ALA A 126 6.27 -3.86 6.88
C ALA A 126 7.23 -3.81 8.05
N MET A 127 7.39 -4.94 8.71
CA MET A 127 8.49 -5.26 9.62
C MET A 127 9.39 -6.29 8.96
N ASP A 128 10.41 -6.72 9.69
CA ASP A 128 11.31 -7.77 9.24
C ASP A 128 11.84 -8.51 10.48
N GLU A 129 12.70 -9.49 10.28
CA GLU A 129 13.32 -10.21 11.38
C GLU A 129 14.21 -9.29 12.24
N ASP A 130 14.58 -9.76 13.43
CA ASP A 130 15.33 -8.97 14.43
C ASP A 130 16.67 -8.43 13.91
N TYR A 131 17.25 -9.05 12.90
CA TYR A 131 18.49 -8.55 12.29
C TYR A 131 18.27 -7.12 11.73
N TRP A 132 17.09 -6.87 11.16
CA TRP A 132 16.79 -5.58 10.53
C TRP A 132 16.08 -4.60 11.48
N SER A 133 15.15 -5.10 12.30
CA SER A 133 14.36 -4.23 13.18
C SER A 133 13.65 -5.07 14.24
N THR A 134 13.93 -4.81 15.54
CA THR A 134 13.30 -5.54 16.64
C THR A 134 12.02 -4.86 17.12
N LEU A 135 11.13 -5.63 17.69
CA LEU A 135 9.96 -5.09 18.38
C LEU A 135 10.31 -4.27 19.63
N UNK A 136 11.40 -4.29 19.92
CA UNK A 136 11.89 -3.53 20.99
C UNK A 136 12.34 -2.20 20.61
N GLN A 137 12.83 -2.18 19.41
CA GLN A 137 13.24 -0.87 18.88
C GLN A 137 12.04 -0.03 18.46
N THR A 138 11.01 -0.66 17.99
CA THR A 138 9.80 0.01 17.50
C THR A 138 8.60 -0.34 18.37
N ASN A 139 7.51 0.38 18.19
CA ASN A 139 6.23 0.09 18.84
C ASN A 139 5.13 -0.05 17.79
N VAL A 140 5.44 -0.70 16.68
CA VAL A 140 4.49 -0.90 15.58
C VAL A 140 3.23 -1.65 16.02
N ASN A 141 3.36 -2.54 17.01
CA ASN A 141 2.20 -3.23 17.57
C ASN A 141 1.21 -2.25 18.22
N ASP A 142 1.66 -1.13 18.77
CA ASP A 142 0.76 -0.12 19.31
C ASP A 142 -0.10 0.52 18.21
N ILE A 143 0.40 0.54 16.97
CA ILE A 143 -0.37 1.06 15.82
C ILE A 143 -1.46 0.07 15.41
N VAL A 144 -1.13 -1.24 15.30
CA VAL A 144 -1.99 -2.21 14.62
C VAL A 144 -2.79 -3.11 15.57
N SER A 145 -2.37 -3.27 16.84
CA SER A 145 -3.07 -4.16 17.78
C SER A 145 -4.52 -3.74 18.06
N PRO A 146 -4.90 -2.44 18.05
CA PRO A 146 -6.33 -2.10 18.18
C PRO A 146 -7.21 -2.67 17.06
N TYR A 147 -6.61 -3.09 15.96
CA TYR A 147 -7.33 -3.70 14.83
C TYR A 147 -7.16 -5.22 14.80
N GLY A 148 -6.66 -5.80 15.89
CA GLY A 148 -6.52 -7.25 16.04
C GLY A 148 -5.31 -7.84 15.33
N ILE A 149 -4.39 -7.03 14.81
CA ILE A 149 -3.17 -7.48 14.15
C ILE A 149 -2.00 -7.41 15.15
N THR A 150 -1.13 -8.41 15.13
CA THR A 150 0.05 -8.43 16.03
C THR A 150 1.25 -9.03 15.31
N TYR A 151 2.36 -8.32 15.34
CA TYR A 151 3.68 -8.84 14.95
C TYR A 151 4.22 -9.69 16.11
N LYS A 152 4.66 -10.91 15.81
CA LYS A 152 5.20 -11.88 16.77
C LYS A 152 6.71 -12.04 16.57
N ASN A 153 7.25 -13.09 17.13
CA ASN A 153 8.67 -13.45 17.02
C ASN A 153 9.01 -13.80 15.56
N ASN A 154 10.30 -13.88 15.30
CA ASN A 154 10.81 -14.36 14.02
C ASN A 154 10.29 -15.77 13.73
N SER A 155 10.01 -16.05 12.48
CA SER A 155 9.70 -17.38 12.00
C SER A 155 10.98 -18.26 12.11
N PRO A 156 10.86 -19.54 12.46
CA PRO A 156 12.01 -20.44 12.41
C PRO A 156 12.47 -20.77 10.98
N ASP A 157 11.62 -20.60 9.99
CA ASP A 157 12.03 -20.70 8.58
C ASP A 157 12.73 -19.40 8.18
N SER A 158 13.92 -19.50 7.60
CA SER A 158 14.70 -18.29 7.27
C SER A 158 15.01 -18.15 5.79
N THR A 159 14.77 -19.18 4.94
CA THR A 159 15.28 -19.13 3.56
C THR A 159 14.42 -19.84 2.53
N SER A 160 13.25 -20.35 2.87
CA SER A 160 12.54 -21.26 1.96
C SER A 160 11.83 -20.55 0.79
N GLY A 161 11.78 -19.23 0.80
CA GLY A 161 10.95 -18.46 -0.12
C GLY A 161 9.50 -18.39 0.37
N GLY A 162 8.70 -17.58 -0.28
CA GLY A 162 7.32 -17.36 0.13
C GLY A 162 6.34 -17.29 -1.04
N TYR A 163 5.08 -17.25 -0.70
CA TYR A 163 4.01 -17.15 -1.70
C TYR A 163 2.80 -16.41 -1.13
N THR A 164 2.02 -15.82 -2.04
CA THR A 164 0.70 -15.29 -1.69
C THR A 164 -0.37 -16.33 -1.99
N LYS A 165 -1.44 -16.35 -1.21
CA LYS A 165 -2.67 -17.05 -1.61
C LYS A 165 -3.48 -16.15 -2.53
N ALA A 166 -4.04 -16.72 -3.58
CA ALA A 166 -5.00 -16.03 -4.43
C ALA A 166 -6.22 -15.60 -3.60
N GLY A 167 -6.70 -14.38 -3.83
CA GLY A 167 -7.82 -13.83 -3.09
C GLY A 167 -8.02 -12.34 -3.34
N LEU A 168 -8.32 -11.61 -2.29
CA LEU A 168 -8.68 -10.20 -2.40
C LEU A 168 -7.49 -9.30 -2.80
N ILE A 169 -6.27 -9.64 -2.36
CA ILE A 169 -5.09 -8.79 -2.61
C ILE A 169 -4.45 -9.16 -3.95
N THR A 170 -4.22 -10.44 -4.19
CA THR A 170 -3.65 -10.94 -5.44
C THR A 170 -4.64 -11.93 -6.06
N ASP A 171 -4.94 -11.79 -7.34
CA ASP A 171 -5.93 -12.64 -8.03
C ASP A 171 -5.42 -14.07 -8.28
N LYS A 172 -4.11 -14.27 -8.12
CA LYS A 172 -3.45 -15.59 -8.26
C LYS A 172 -2.35 -15.71 -7.22
N GLN A 173 -1.83 -16.92 -7.07
CA GLN A 173 -0.66 -17.15 -6.22
C GLN A 173 0.57 -16.53 -6.89
N LEU A 174 1.32 -15.74 -6.13
CA LEU A 174 2.59 -15.15 -6.57
C LEU A 174 3.73 -15.74 -5.73
N SER A 175 4.87 -15.97 -6.37
CA SER A 175 6.12 -16.32 -5.67
C SER A 175 6.76 -15.01 -5.19
N ILE A 176 7.00 -14.90 -3.89
CA ILE A 176 7.58 -13.70 -3.28
C ILE A 176 8.79 -14.09 -2.41
N PRO A 177 9.70 -13.17 -2.15
CA PRO A 177 10.88 -13.51 -1.35
C PRO A 177 10.50 -13.81 0.10
N TYR A 178 11.37 -14.53 0.76
CA TYR A 178 11.30 -14.81 2.19
C TYR A 178 12.71 -15.16 2.65
N HIS A 179 13.33 -14.23 3.36
CA HIS A 179 14.71 -14.37 3.86
C HIS A 179 14.74 -14.05 5.35
N GLY A 180 13.96 -14.82 6.12
CA GLY A 180 13.67 -14.48 7.49
C GLY A 180 12.49 -13.51 7.55
N ALA A 181 11.61 -13.76 8.45
CA ALA A 181 10.42 -12.94 8.59
C ALA A 181 9.89 -13.01 10.01
N ARG A 182 9.11 -12.02 10.34
CA ARG A 182 8.34 -12.02 11.58
C ARG A 182 6.96 -12.62 11.31
N ILE A 183 6.50 -13.47 12.19
CA ILE A 183 5.14 -14.00 12.13
C ILE A 183 4.16 -12.84 12.39
N VAL A 184 3.11 -12.76 11.58
CA VAL A 184 2.04 -11.77 11.77
C VAL A 184 0.73 -12.53 11.96
N VAL A 185 -0.01 -12.21 13.01
CA VAL A 185 -1.27 -12.87 13.34
C VAL A 185 -2.41 -11.85 13.40
N GLY A 186 -3.63 -12.35 13.24
CA GLY A 186 -4.81 -11.51 13.17
C GLY A 186 -5.08 -11.07 11.74
N GLY A 187 -6.21 -10.46 11.50
CA GLY A 187 -6.62 -10.12 10.13
C GLY A 187 -6.82 -11.36 9.25
N ALA A 188 -6.82 -11.16 7.95
CA ALA A 188 -6.93 -12.24 6.97
C ALA A 188 -5.52 -12.59 6.46
N PRO A 189 -5.01 -13.82 6.72
CA PRO A 189 -3.66 -14.19 6.29
C PRO A 189 -3.61 -14.48 4.80
N PHE A 190 -2.58 -13.94 4.10
CA PHE A 190 -2.44 -14.15 2.67
C PHE A 190 -1.00 -14.40 2.20
N CYS A 191 0.02 -14.23 3.05
CA CYS A 191 1.41 -14.50 2.69
C CYS A 191 2.00 -15.57 3.63
N PHE A 192 2.64 -16.57 3.07
CA PHE A 192 3.17 -17.74 3.79
C PHE A 192 4.54 -18.11 3.24
N SER A 193 5.42 -18.58 4.12
CA SER A 193 6.67 -19.22 3.67
C SER A 193 6.38 -20.61 3.08
N ASN A 194 7.28 -21.09 2.26
CA ASN A 194 7.10 -22.41 1.63
C ASN A 194 7.10 -23.55 2.64
N GLN A 195 7.79 -23.40 3.78
CA GLN A 195 7.84 -24.42 4.82
C GLN A 195 6.78 -24.23 5.91
N MET A 196 6.53 -22.99 6.34
CA MET A 196 5.63 -22.69 7.47
C MET A 196 4.24 -22.31 6.96
N LYS A 197 3.56 -23.23 6.31
CA LYS A 197 2.28 -23.00 5.62
C LYS A 197 1.10 -22.66 6.54
N ASN A 198 1.26 -22.88 7.85
CA ASN A 198 0.24 -22.55 8.85
C ASN A 198 0.56 -21.27 9.64
N GLN A 199 1.67 -20.59 9.30
CA GLN A 199 2.06 -19.35 9.95
C GLN A 199 2.22 -18.26 8.88
N SER A 200 1.40 -17.23 8.97
CA SER A 200 1.48 -16.14 8.00
C SER A 200 2.57 -15.14 8.38
N PHE A 201 3.20 -14.57 7.35
CA PHE A 201 4.03 -13.36 7.50
C PHE A 201 3.40 -12.15 6.82
N GLY A 202 2.20 -12.28 6.28
CA GLY A 202 1.44 -11.16 5.72
C GLY A 202 -0.05 -11.33 5.92
N VAL A 203 -0.71 -10.28 6.46
CA VAL A 203 -2.15 -10.25 6.73
C VAL A 203 -2.73 -8.92 6.24
N TYR A 204 -4.04 -8.93 6.03
CA TYR A 204 -4.74 -7.68 5.72
C TYR A 204 -6.03 -7.55 6.55
N UNK A 205 -6.46 -6.36 6.80
CA UNK A 205 -7.63 -6.09 7.45
C UNK A 205 -8.26 -4.96 6.77
N GLY A 206 -9.60 -5.09 6.41
CA GLY A 206 -10.50 -3.98 6.10
C GLY A 206 -11.29 -3.57 7.32
N LEU A 207 -11.32 -2.29 7.55
CA LEU A 207 -12.00 -1.75 8.73
C LEU A 207 -13.45 -1.39 8.37
N LYS A 208 -14.33 -1.44 9.37
CA LYS A 208 -15.75 -1.15 9.20
C LYS A 208 -16.00 0.25 8.60
N GLU A 209 -15.16 1.21 8.97
CA GLU A 209 -15.26 2.60 8.53
C GLU A 209 -14.55 2.86 7.19
N GLY A 210 -14.08 1.81 6.51
CA GLY A 210 -13.46 1.89 5.19
C GLY A 210 -11.95 1.89 5.18
N GLY A 211 -11.31 2.03 6.33
CA GLY A 211 -9.84 1.98 6.41
C GLY A 211 -9.31 0.60 6.06
N LYS A 212 -8.04 0.54 5.63
CA LYS A 212 -7.42 -0.71 5.18
C LYS A 212 -6.01 -0.83 5.74
N ILE A 213 -5.62 -2.05 6.08
CA ILE A 213 -4.28 -2.34 6.58
C ILE A 213 -3.74 -3.56 5.84
N ILE A 214 -2.49 -3.46 5.35
CA ILE A 214 -1.64 -4.60 5.02
C ILE A 214 -0.48 -4.57 6.01
N ALA A 215 -0.27 -5.68 6.73
CA ALA A 215 0.83 -5.83 7.68
C ALA A 215 1.71 -6.99 7.23
N MET A 216 2.98 -6.69 6.93
CA MET A 216 3.97 -7.65 6.43
C MET A 216 5.08 -7.87 7.47
N GLY A 217 5.45 -9.11 7.69
CA GLY A 217 6.57 -9.47 8.56
C GLY A 217 7.89 -9.64 7.83
N ASP A 218 7.91 -9.47 6.52
CA ASP A 218 9.11 -9.55 5.67
C ASP A 218 9.18 -8.28 4.81
N GLY A 219 10.18 -7.45 5.06
CA GLY A 219 10.44 -6.24 4.29
C GLY A 219 11.08 -6.52 2.94
N MET A 220 11.65 -7.71 2.75
CA MET A 220 12.33 -8.08 1.50
C MET A 220 11.36 -8.13 0.32
N VAL A 221 10.06 -8.29 0.56
CA VAL A 221 9.06 -8.26 -0.50
C VAL A 221 9.11 -6.94 -1.29
N SER A 222 9.38 -5.83 -0.62
CA SER A 222 9.54 -4.54 -1.30
C SER A 222 10.97 -4.29 -1.76
N LEU A 223 11.97 -4.84 -1.07
CA LEU A 223 13.37 -4.74 -1.49
C LEU A 223 13.61 -5.47 -2.81
N TYR A 224 12.97 -6.62 -2.99
CA TYR A 224 13.08 -7.42 -4.21
C TYR A 224 11.92 -7.16 -5.19
N MET A 225 11.16 -6.07 -5.01
CA MET A 225 10.09 -5.72 -5.96
C MET A 225 10.67 -5.41 -7.36
N THR A 226 11.98 -5.24 -7.44
CA THR A 226 12.72 -4.95 -8.66
C THR A 226 13.83 -5.98 -8.83
N LYS A 227 14.63 -5.84 -9.87
CA LYS A 227 15.78 -6.71 -10.15
C LYS A 227 17.05 -6.27 -9.40
N TRP A 228 16.92 -5.59 -8.29
CA TRP A 228 18.08 -5.17 -7.50
C TRP A 228 18.91 -6.39 -7.10
N ALA A 229 20.21 -6.28 -7.22
CA ALA A 229 21.18 -7.34 -6.92
C ALA A 229 20.96 -8.63 -7.73
N GLY A 230 20.30 -8.54 -8.89
CA GLY A 230 20.10 -9.69 -9.78
C GLY A 230 19.05 -10.68 -9.28
N VAL A 231 18.24 -10.33 -8.32
CA VAL A 231 17.16 -11.20 -7.81
C VAL A 231 15.90 -10.91 -8.62
N ASP A 232 15.63 -11.73 -9.62
CA ASP A 232 14.52 -11.51 -10.55
C ASP A 232 13.55 -12.69 -10.70
N ASN A 233 13.69 -13.71 -9.85
CA ASN A 233 12.83 -14.89 -9.87
C ASN A 233 11.58 -14.76 -8.98
N TYR A 234 11.38 -13.60 -8.39
CA TYR A 234 10.21 -13.31 -7.57
C TYR A 234 9.27 -12.31 -8.26
N GLN A 235 8.00 -12.40 -7.93
CA GLN A 235 6.95 -11.55 -8.52
C GLN A 235 6.64 -10.34 -7.62
N CYS A 236 7.66 -9.72 -7.06
CA CYS A 236 7.50 -8.62 -6.10
C CYS A 236 6.85 -7.39 -6.72
N ALA A 237 7.19 -7.06 -7.97
CA ALA A 237 6.59 -5.91 -8.66
C ALA A 237 5.08 -6.09 -8.82
N GLU A 238 4.66 -7.30 -9.20
CA GLU A 238 3.24 -7.64 -9.31
C GLU A 238 2.55 -7.63 -7.95
N PHE A 239 3.21 -8.14 -6.93
CA PHE A 239 2.70 -8.11 -5.55
C PHE A 239 2.46 -6.68 -5.09
N MET A 240 3.44 -5.81 -5.26
CA MET A 240 3.32 -4.42 -4.78
C MET A 240 2.25 -3.62 -5.53
N UNK A 241 2.16 -3.86 -6.68
CA UNK A 241 1.18 -3.32 -7.45
C UNK A 241 -0.15 -3.65 -7.02
N SER A 242 -0.37 -4.94 -6.83
CA SER A 242 -1.68 -5.45 -6.33
C SER A 242 -2.01 -4.91 -4.94
N ALA A 243 -1.05 -4.93 -4.05
CA ALA A 243 -1.22 -4.43 -2.68
C ALA A 243 -1.63 -2.93 -2.69
N PHE A 244 -0.91 -2.10 -3.46
CA PHE A 244 -1.23 -0.67 -3.57
C PHE A 244 -2.60 -0.46 -4.22
N ALA A 245 -2.93 -1.21 -5.27
CA ALA A 245 -4.23 -1.10 -5.94
C ALA A 245 -5.39 -1.41 -4.99
N TRP A 246 -5.21 -2.38 -4.10
CA TRP A 246 -6.24 -2.70 -3.09
C TRP A 246 -6.32 -1.61 -2.03
N LEU A 247 -5.18 -1.10 -1.58
CA LEU A 247 -5.14 -0.08 -0.52
C LEU A 247 -5.72 1.26 -1.01
N LEU A 248 -5.50 1.61 -2.28
CA LEU A 248 -5.93 2.90 -2.86
C LEU A 248 -7.36 2.89 -3.41
N LYS A 249 -8.05 1.77 -3.45
CA LYS A 249 -9.47 1.68 -3.84
C LYS A 249 -10.39 2.16 -2.74
#